data_2d10327e898226d14e7d88875cb88879
#
_entry.id   2d10327e898226d14e7d88875cb88879
#
_cell.length_a   1.000
_cell.length_b   1.000
_cell.length_c   1.000
_cell.angle_alpha   90.00
_cell.angle_beta   90.00
_cell.angle_gamma   90.00
#
_symmetry.space_group_name_H-M   'P 1'
#
loop_
_entity.id
_entity.type
_entity.pdbx_description
1 polymer ?
#
loop_
_entity_poly.entity_id
_entity_poly.type
_entity_poly.pdbx_seq_one_letter_code
_entity_poly.pdbx_strand_id
1 'polypeptide(L)'
;MKTHQTQENKKDLLILVDESDEELGFKSKSECHQGNGTLHRAFSVFIFNPSGELLIQRRSRDKALWDLHWSNSCCSHPQKNEQMELAVKRRLNEELGIECPVHYLYKFVYHAKSKDVGSEHELCHVYVGLFEGKIKANPEEIDDWKFIKPVDLEERIKNSQKDYTPWMKMEWEMLKTTYKKAIENRIGVKL
;
A
#
# COMPACT_ATOMS: atom_id res chain seq x y z
N MET A 1 -27.51 -31.22 9.47
CA MET A 1 -26.77 -29.97 9.65
C MET A 1 -25.34 -30.22 9.23
N LYS A 2 -24.93 -29.75 8.04
CA LYS A 2 -23.55 -29.85 7.56
C LYS A 2 -22.85 -28.56 7.98
N THR A 3 -21.97 -28.65 8.96
CA THR A 3 -21.05 -27.58 9.35
C THR A 3 -20.06 -27.36 8.21
N HIS A 4 -20.23 -26.26 7.47
CA HIS A 4 -19.19 -25.77 6.58
C HIS A 4 -18.07 -25.19 7.46
N GLN A 5 -17.08 -26.02 7.80
CA GLN A 5 -15.76 -25.52 8.15
C GLN A 5 -15.16 -24.95 6.85
N THR A 6 -15.21 -23.63 6.71
CA THR A 6 -14.41 -22.90 5.74
C THR A 6 -12.95 -23.22 6.06
N GLN A 7 -12.27 -23.95 5.16
CA GLN A 7 -10.82 -24.06 5.20
C GLN A 7 -10.27 -22.65 5.04
N GLU A 8 -9.81 -22.04 6.13
CA GLU A 8 -9.03 -20.82 6.10
C GLU A 8 -7.82 -21.05 5.18
N ASN A 9 -7.83 -20.39 4.05
CA ASN A 9 -6.71 -20.45 3.12
C ASN A 9 -5.48 -19.91 3.84
N LYS A 10 -4.44 -20.73 3.99
CA LYS A 10 -3.12 -20.35 4.55
C LYS A 10 -2.52 -19.08 3.91
N LYS A 11 -3.07 -18.65 2.78
CA LYS A 11 -2.65 -17.47 2.01
C LYS A 11 -3.13 -16.12 2.57
N ASP A 12 -4.07 -16.10 3.54
CA ASP A 12 -4.66 -14.86 4.03
C ASP A 12 -4.23 -14.49 5.46
N LEU A 13 -3.21 -15.18 5.99
CA LEU A 13 -2.68 -14.89 7.31
C LEU A 13 -1.65 -13.74 7.25
N LEU A 14 -1.96 -12.65 7.94
CA LEU A 14 -1.09 -11.49 8.11
C LEU A 14 -0.21 -11.65 9.35
N ILE A 15 0.95 -11.01 9.32
CA ILE A 15 1.94 -11.05 10.40
C ILE A 15 1.60 -9.97 11.43
N LEU A 16 1.22 -10.38 12.62
CA LEU A 16 1.04 -9.45 13.75
C LEU A 16 2.40 -9.03 14.29
N VAL A 17 2.53 -7.76 14.62
CA VAL A 17 3.78 -7.19 15.13
C VAL A 17 3.52 -6.26 16.30
N ASP A 18 4.56 -5.96 17.06
CA ASP A 18 4.60 -4.81 17.97
C ASP A 18 5.13 -3.56 17.26
N GLU A 19 5.22 -2.44 17.99
CA GLU A 19 5.74 -1.17 17.45
C GLU A 19 7.22 -1.22 17.07
N SER A 20 7.97 -2.23 17.56
CA SER A 20 9.37 -2.50 17.20
C SER A 20 9.52 -3.37 15.96
N ASP A 21 8.39 -3.88 15.39
CA ASP A 21 8.31 -4.80 14.25
C ASP A 21 8.70 -6.25 14.60
N GLU A 22 8.63 -6.61 15.89
CA GLU A 22 8.83 -7.99 16.32
C GLU A 22 7.54 -8.80 16.09
N GLU A 23 7.67 -10.00 15.53
CA GLU A 23 6.54 -10.87 15.21
C GLU A 23 5.87 -11.41 16.48
N LEU A 24 4.55 -11.17 16.59
CA LEU A 24 3.73 -11.63 17.73
C LEU A 24 2.84 -12.82 17.37
N GLY A 25 2.67 -13.14 16.09
CA GLY A 25 1.80 -14.22 15.63
C GLY A 25 1.10 -13.89 14.32
N PHE A 26 -0.05 -14.52 14.08
CA PHE A 26 -0.77 -14.40 12.80
C PHE A 26 -2.27 -14.33 13.03
N LYS A 27 -2.94 -13.55 12.17
CA LYS A 27 -4.41 -13.52 12.07
C LYS A 27 -4.83 -13.46 10.61
N SER A 28 -6.06 -13.87 10.34
CA SER A 28 -6.65 -13.65 9.01
C SER A 28 -6.75 -12.15 8.70
N LYS A 29 -6.68 -11.81 7.43
CA LYS A 29 -6.82 -10.42 6.97
C LYS A 29 -8.12 -9.80 7.49
N SER A 30 -9.23 -10.53 7.46
CA SER A 30 -10.52 -10.04 7.95
C SER A 30 -10.49 -9.71 9.44
N GLU A 31 -9.88 -10.55 10.29
CA GLU A 31 -9.77 -10.30 11.74
C GLU A 31 -8.86 -9.11 12.04
N CYS A 32 -7.76 -8.94 11.28
CA CYS A 32 -6.85 -7.81 11.46
C CYS A 32 -7.53 -6.46 11.23
N HIS A 33 -8.53 -6.41 10.35
CA HIS A 33 -9.20 -5.16 9.98
C HIS A 33 -10.53 -4.92 10.72
N GLN A 34 -11.00 -5.85 11.58
CA GLN A 34 -12.23 -5.69 12.35
C GLN A 34 -12.10 -4.65 13.46
N GLY A 35 -13.17 -3.89 13.70
CA GLY A 35 -13.27 -2.95 14.81
C GLY A 35 -12.16 -1.89 14.77
N ASN A 36 -11.32 -1.85 15.81
CA ASN A 36 -10.18 -0.92 15.88
C ASN A 36 -8.93 -1.40 15.12
N GLY A 37 -8.99 -2.56 14.48
CA GLY A 37 -7.83 -3.15 13.82
C GLY A 37 -6.80 -3.74 14.82
N THR A 38 -6.09 -4.77 14.38
CA THR A 38 -4.94 -5.32 15.12
C THR A 38 -3.67 -4.90 14.41
N LEU A 39 -2.65 -4.43 15.15
CA LEU A 39 -1.37 -4.01 14.54
C LEU A 39 -0.74 -5.18 13.79
N HIS A 40 -0.49 -4.98 12.51
CA HIS A 40 0.08 -5.98 11.62
C HIS A 40 1.03 -5.35 10.61
N ARG A 41 1.91 -6.18 10.04
CA ARG A 41 2.94 -5.74 9.09
C ARG A 41 2.35 -5.50 7.72
N ALA A 42 2.68 -4.34 7.13
CA ALA A 42 2.22 -3.92 5.82
C ALA A 42 3.35 -3.24 5.03
N PHE A 43 3.08 -2.96 3.76
CA PHE A 43 3.97 -2.14 2.93
C PHE A 43 3.20 -1.26 1.97
N SER A 44 3.83 -0.13 1.64
CA SER A 44 3.44 0.80 0.59
C SER A 44 4.56 0.98 -0.42
N VAL A 45 4.22 1.05 -1.70
CA VAL A 45 5.17 1.28 -2.78
C VAL A 45 4.75 2.50 -3.58
N PHE A 46 5.73 3.36 -3.88
CA PHE A 46 5.58 4.54 -4.73
C PHE A 46 6.44 4.36 -5.98
N ILE A 47 5.80 4.15 -7.13
CA ILE A 47 6.47 3.94 -8.41
C ILE A 47 6.43 5.23 -9.21
N PHE A 48 7.60 5.69 -9.61
CA PHE A 48 7.76 6.86 -10.48
C PHE A 48 8.11 6.41 -11.90
N ASN A 49 7.74 7.23 -12.89
CA ASN A 49 8.27 7.10 -14.24
C ASN A 49 9.53 7.99 -14.42
N PRO A 50 10.29 7.86 -15.54
CA PRO A 50 11.47 8.69 -15.80
C PRO A 50 11.18 10.19 -15.89
N SER A 51 9.93 10.59 -16.11
CA SER A 51 9.50 11.99 -16.13
C SER A 51 9.21 12.55 -14.73
N GLY A 52 9.36 11.75 -13.66
CA GLY A 52 9.10 12.16 -12.27
C GLY A 52 7.62 12.14 -11.89
N GLU A 53 6.78 11.53 -12.68
CA GLU A 53 5.37 11.38 -12.35
C GLU A 53 5.16 10.13 -11.49
N LEU A 54 4.33 10.24 -10.46
CA LEU A 54 3.96 9.15 -9.57
C LEU A 54 2.81 8.34 -10.17
N LEU A 55 2.94 7.02 -10.18
CA LEU A 55 1.84 6.11 -10.44
C LEU A 55 0.92 6.06 -9.24
N ILE A 56 -0.33 6.50 -9.40
CA ILE A 56 -1.39 6.34 -8.42
C ILE A 56 -2.48 5.43 -8.95
N GLN A 57 -3.14 4.70 -8.05
CA GLN A 57 -4.25 3.81 -8.38
C GLN A 57 -5.53 4.23 -7.67
N ARG A 58 -6.68 4.03 -8.31
CA ARG A 58 -7.98 4.03 -7.65
C ARG A 58 -8.33 2.59 -7.28
N ARG A 59 -8.51 2.35 -5.99
CA ARG A 59 -8.82 1.03 -5.43
C ARG A 59 -10.10 0.48 -6.05
N SER A 60 -10.16 -0.83 -6.29
CA SER A 60 -11.36 -1.45 -6.85
C SER A 60 -12.56 -1.30 -5.92
N ARG A 61 -13.75 -1.42 -6.48
CA ARG A 61 -15.02 -1.38 -5.75
C ARG A 61 -15.17 -2.53 -4.74
N ASP A 62 -14.44 -3.63 -4.96
CA ASP A 62 -14.51 -4.85 -4.14
C ASP A 62 -13.60 -4.79 -2.90
N LYS A 63 -12.87 -3.69 -2.72
CA LYS A 63 -12.07 -3.47 -1.50
C LYS A 63 -12.99 -3.21 -0.31
N ALA A 64 -12.83 -4.00 0.76
CA ALA A 64 -13.64 -3.89 1.98
C ALA A 64 -13.51 -2.51 2.66
N LEU A 65 -12.31 -1.91 2.63
CA LEU A 65 -12.03 -0.61 3.23
C LEU A 65 -11.52 0.35 2.15
N TRP A 66 -11.98 1.62 2.18
CA TRP A 66 -11.61 2.66 1.22
C TRP A 66 -11.73 2.23 -0.24
N ASP A 67 -12.84 1.60 -0.61
CA ASP A 67 -13.21 1.35 -1.99
C ASP A 67 -13.27 2.65 -2.81
N LEU A 68 -12.90 2.59 -4.08
CA LEU A 68 -12.88 3.70 -5.03
C LEU A 68 -12.07 4.95 -4.61
N HIS A 69 -11.24 4.84 -3.56
CA HIS A 69 -10.32 5.92 -3.17
C HIS A 69 -9.01 5.83 -3.96
N TRP A 70 -8.43 6.98 -4.26
CA TRP A 70 -7.09 7.08 -4.81
C TRP A 70 -6.05 6.74 -3.73
N SER A 71 -5.04 6.00 -4.13
CA SER A 71 -3.96 5.54 -3.27
C SER A 71 -2.62 5.57 -4.01
N ASN A 72 -1.52 5.28 -3.30
CA ASN A 72 -0.20 5.07 -3.86
C ASN A 72 -0.19 3.89 -4.85
N SER A 73 0.97 3.61 -5.47
CA SER A 73 1.07 2.65 -6.56
C SER A 73 0.65 1.23 -6.18
N CYS A 74 1.06 0.77 -4.98
CA CYS A 74 0.67 -0.53 -4.44
C CYS A 74 0.75 -0.50 -2.92
N CYS A 75 -0.23 -1.07 -2.22
CA CYS A 75 -0.20 -1.30 -0.79
C CYS A 75 -0.78 -2.67 -0.45
N SER A 76 -0.07 -3.41 0.38
CA SER A 76 -0.46 -4.77 0.75
C SER A 76 0.31 -5.27 1.98
N HIS A 77 0.24 -6.57 2.20
CA HIS A 77 0.81 -7.23 3.35
C HIS A 77 1.71 -8.40 2.93
N PRO A 78 2.82 -8.64 3.63
CA PRO A 78 3.50 -9.93 3.55
C PRO A 78 2.61 -11.00 4.16
N GLN A 79 2.61 -12.17 3.55
CA GLN A 79 1.92 -13.34 4.07
C GLN A 79 2.77 -14.02 5.16
N LYS A 80 2.16 -14.90 5.94
CA LYS A 80 2.87 -15.74 6.91
C LYS A 80 4.12 -16.37 6.28
N ASN A 81 5.28 -16.19 6.90
CA ASN A 81 6.60 -16.69 6.47
C ASN A 81 7.09 -16.11 5.11
N GLU A 82 6.48 -15.04 4.60
CA GLU A 82 6.92 -14.37 3.38
C GLU A 82 7.89 -13.24 3.74
N GLN A 83 9.02 -13.19 3.05
CA GLN A 83 9.96 -12.07 3.16
C GLN A 83 9.36 -10.81 2.51
N MET A 84 9.63 -9.66 3.09
CA MET A 84 9.03 -8.38 2.67
C MET A 84 9.30 -8.06 1.20
N GLU A 85 10.54 -8.25 0.73
CA GLU A 85 10.95 -7.97 -0.64
C GLU A 85 10.22 -8.88 -1.65
N LEU A 86 9.98 -10.13 -1.27
CA LEU A 86 9.20 -11.08 -2.10
C LEU A 86 7.72 -10.70 -2.13
N ALA A 87 7.16 -10.26 -1.01
CA ALA A 87 5.79 -9.78 -0.94
C ALA A 87 5.58 -8.54 -1.81
N VAL A 88 6.49 -7.58 -1.74
CA VAL A 88 6.46 -6.37 -2.58
C VAL A 88 6.52 -6.74 -4.07
N LYS A 89 7.47 -7.58 -4.47
CA LYS A 89 7.59 -8.03 -5.87
C LYS A 89 6.33 -8.76 -6.33
N ARG A 90 5.83 -9.70 -5.53
CA ARG A 90 4.60 -10.45 -5.83
C ARG A 90 3.43 -9.52 -6.06
N ARG A 91 3.19 -8.56 -5.16
CA ARG A 91 2.02 -7.68 -5.25
C ARG A 91 2.13 -6.66 -6.38
N LEU A 92 3.31 -6.12 -6.67
CA LEU A 92 3.51 -5.28 -7.85
C LEU A 92 3.16 -6.02 -9.15
N ASN A 93 3.53 -7.31 -9.24
CA ASN A 93 3.17 -8.13 -10.39
C ASN A 93 1.66 -8.47 -10.41
N GLU A 94 1.07 -8.86 -9.28
CA GLU A 94 -0.36 -9.23 -9.18
C GLU A 94 -1.29 -8.04 -9.44
N GLU A 95 -0.98 -6.85 -8.91
CA GLU A 95 -1.84 -5.67 -9.02
C GLU A 95 -1.62 -4.87 -10.31
N LEU A 96 -0.35 -4.71 -10.73
CA LEU A 96 0.03 -3.79 -11.81
C LEU A 96 0.68 -4.48 -13.01
N GLY A 97 1.02 -5.77 -12.89
CA GLY A 97 1.73 -6.53 -13.92
C GLY A 97 3.14 -5.99 -14.19
N ILE A 98 3.79 -5.42 -13.18
CA ILE A 98 5.13 -4.83 -13.31
C ILE A 98 6.14 -5.55 -12.42
N GLU A 99 7.39 -5.50 -12.88
CA GLU A 99 8.56 -5.93 -12.12
C GLU A 99 9.63 -4.86 -12.25
N CYS A 100 10.05 -4.27 -11.13
CA CYS A 100 11.12 -3.28 -11.09
C CYS A 100 11.85 -3.34 -9.75
N PRO A 101 13.11 -2.86 -9.68
CA PRO A 101 13.80 -2.64 -8.43
C PRO A 101 13.04 -1.62 -7.57
N VAL A 102 12.94 -1.92 -6.28
CA VAL A 102 12.40 -1.00 -5.29
C VAL A 102 13.39 -0.82 -4.14
N HIS A 103 13.37 0.35 -3.53
CA HIS A 103 14.28 0.74 -2.45
C HIS A 103 13.48 1.07 -1.20
N TYR A 104 13.79 0.40 -0.10
CA TYR A 104 13.24 0.71 1.21
C TYR A 104 13.63 2.13 1.64
N LEU A 105 12.68 2.88 2.19
CA LEU A 105 12.90 4.23 2.71
C LEU A 105 12.80 4.27 4.24
N TYR A 106 11.65 3.92 4.78
CA TYR A 106 11.35 3.97 6.21
C TYR A 106 10.16 3.07 6.56
N LYS A 107 9.90 2.90 7.85
CA LYS A 107 8.66 2.32 8.36
C LYS A 107 8.02 3.22 9.40
N PHE A 108 6.71 3.14 9.55
CA PHE A 108 5.95 3.90 10.53
C PHE A 108 4.69 3.14 10.93
N VAL A 109 4.17 3.43 12.10
CA VAL A 109 2.87 2.91 12.55
C VAL A 109 1.80 3.94 12.26
N TYR A 110 0.69 3.50 11.70
CA TYR A 110 -0.49 4.33 11.57
C TYR A 110 -1.77 3.56 11.91
N HIS A 111 -2.79 4.32 12.29
CA HIS A 111 -4.13 3.83 12.53
C HIS A 111 -5.13 4.72 11.80
N ALA A 112 -6.02 4.10 11.02
CA ALA A 112 -7.07 4.79 10.31
C ALA A 112 -8.37 4.00 10.38
N LYS A 113 -9.48 4.66 10.75
CA LYS A 113 -10.80 4.05 10.84
C LYS A 113 -11.63 4.37 9.60
N SER A 114 -12.19 3.35 8.96
CA SER A 114 -13.09 3.48 7.82
C SER A 114 -14.55 3.41 8.27
N LYS A 115 -15.11 4.55 8.68
CA LYS A 115 -16.48 4.64 9.20
C LYS A 115 -16.72 3.58 10.29
N ASP A 116 -17.80 2.81 10.16
CA ASP A 116 -18.11 1.69 11.06
C ASP A 116 -17.81 0.31 10.46
N VAL A 117 -17.07 0.28 9.35
CA VAL A 117 -16.75 -0.95 8.61
C VAL A 117 -15.54 -1.68 9.20
N GLY A 118 -14.50 -0.93 9.57
CA GLY A 118 -13.25 -1.50 10.08
C GLY A 118 -12.13 -0.47 10.15
N SER A 119 -10.90 -0.93 10.38
CA SER A 119 -9.73 -0.07 10.52
C SER A 119 -8.49 -0.70 9.90
N GLU A 120 -7.61 0.16 9.40
CA GLU A 120 -6.21 -0.19 9.19
C GLU A 120 -5.43 0.16 10.46
N HIS A 121 -4.65 -0.77 10.97
CA HIS A 121 -3.69 -0.55 12.05
C HIS A 121 -2.41 -1.28 11.66
N GLU A 122 -1.51 -0.53 11.04
CA GLU A 122 -0.38 -1.11 10.33
C GLU A 122 0.97 -0.55 10.78
N LEU A 123 1.96 -1.42 10.88
CA LEU A 123 3.36 -1.07 10.78
C LEU A 123 3.76 -1.19 9.31
N CYS A 124 3.77 -0.05 8.62
CA CYS A 124 3.93 0.02 7.18
C CYS A 124 5.36 0.32 6.77
N HIS A 125 5.95 -0.54 5.93
CA HIS A 125 7.24 -0.36 5.30
C HIS A 125 7.07 0.35 3.96
N VAL A 126 7.71 1.51 3.78
CA VAL A 126 7.55 2.36 2.60
C VAL A 126 8.72 2.18 1.64
N TYR A 127 8.38 1.92 0.39
CA TYR A 127 9.34 1.68 -0.71
C TYR A 127 9.13 2.68 -1.84
N VAL A 128 10.21 2.92 -2.60
CA VAL A 128 10.18 3.72 -3.83
C VAL A 128 10.84 2.94 -4.97
N GLY A 129 10.32 3.07 -6.17
CA GLY A 129 10.88 2.45 -7.36
C GLY A 129 10.72 3.31 -8.61
N LEU A 130 11.49 2.99 -9.64
CA LEU A 130 11.39 3.56 -10.98
C LEU A 130 10.91 2.49 -11.95
N PHE A 131 9.92 2.82 -12.76
CA PHE A 131 9.42 1.92 -13.79
C PHE A 131 9.10 2.67 -15.08
N GLU A 132 9.56 2.11 -16.18
CA GLU A 132 9.23 2.53 -17.54
C GLU A 132 8.68 1.34 -18.30
N GLY A 133 7.42 1.40 -18.69
CA GLY A 133 6.77 0.31 -19.41
C GLY A 133 5.25 0.36 -19.36
N LYS A 134 4.63 -0.72 -19.77
CA LYS A 134 3.17 -0.84 -19.79
C LYS A 134 2.66 -1.36 -18.45
N ILE A 135 1.70 -0.68 -17.88
CA ILE A 135 0.93 -1.14 -16.73
C ILE A 135 -0.16 -2.11 -17.22
N LYS A 136 -0.29 -3.25 -16.53
CA LYS A 136 -1.36 -4.23 -16.72
C LYS A 136 -2.13 -4.37 -15.42
N ALA A 137 -2.89 -3.32 -15.08
CA ALA A 137 -3.66 -3.30 -13.84
C ALA A 137 -4.66 -4.46 -13.79
N ASN A 138 -4.70 -5.14 -12.65
CA ASN A 138 -5.70 -6.17 -12.36
C ASN A 138 -7.01 -5.48 -11.96
N PRO A 139 -8.13 -5.65 -12.69
CA PRO A 139 -9.39 -4.98 -12.41
C PRO A 139 -10.05 -5.43 -11.09
N GLU A 140 -9.69 -6.58 -10.55
CA GLU A 140 -10.15 -7.03 -9.22
C GLU A 140 -9.53 -6.20 -8.09
N GLU A 141 -8.35 -5.61 -8.33
CA GLU A 141 -7.60 -4.84 -7.36
C GLU A 141 -7.71 -3.32 -7.61
N ILE A 142 -7.75 -2.90 -8.87
CA ILE A 142 -7.59 -1.52 -9.34
C ILE A 142 -8.69 -1.17 -10.33
N ASP A 143 -9.51 -0.16 -9.98
CA ASP A 143 -10.57 0.36 -10.83
C ASP A 143 -10.03 1.32 -11.90
N ASP A 144 -9.04 2.15 -11.56
CA ASP A 144 -8.38 3.11 -12.46
C ASP A 144 -6.96 3.40 -11.99
N TRP A 145 -6.10 3.83 -12.89
CA TRP A 145 -4.73 4.23 -12.55
C TRP A 145 -4.22 5.33 -13.49
N LYS A 146 -3.24 6.09 -13.03
CA LYS A 146 -2.56 7.11 -13.85
C LYS A 146 -1.22 7.49 -13.27
N PHE A 147 -0.36 8.00 -14.14
CA PHE A 147 0.78 8.81 -13.74
C PHE A 147 0.34 10.26 -13.48
N ILE A 148 0.85 10.88 -12.43
CA ILE A 148 0.52 12.25 -12.02
C ILE A 148 1.77 12.99 -11.57
N LYS A 149 1.91 14.24 -11.95
CA LYS A 149 3.00 15.07 -11.47
C LYS A 149 2.84 15.36 -9.97
N PRO A 150 3.93 15.42 -9.20
CA PRO A 150 3.89 15.75 -7.77
C PRO A 150 3.06 17.01 -7.46
N VAL A 151 3.25 18.08 -8.20
CA VAL A 151 2.52 19.34 -8.01
C VAL A 151 1.01 19.19 -8.23
N ASP A 152 0.60 18.43 -9.24
CA ASP A 152 -0.82 18.20 -9.54
C ASP A 152 -1.46 17.29 -8.50
N LEU A 153 -0.70 16.33 -7.96
CA LEU A 153 -1.14 15.47 -6.86
C LEU A 153 -1.40 16.28 -5.60
N GLU A 154 -0.50 17.19 -5.24
CA GLU A 154 -0.67 18.07 -4.07
C GLU A 154 -1.92 18.94 -4.19
N GLU A 155 -2.14 19.54 -5.34
CA GLU A 155 -3.33 20.33 -5.60
C GLU A 155 -4.61 19.50 -5.48
N ARG A 156 -4.63 18.29 -6.06
CA ARG A 156 -5.77 17.38 -5.96
C ARG A 156 -6.03 16.92 -4.54
N ILE A 157 -5.00 16.52 -3.78
CA ILE A 157 -5.16 16.15 -2.37
C ILE A 157 -5.71 17.33 -1.56
N LYS A 158 -5.21 18.56 -1.79
CA LYS A 158 -5.69 19.75 -1.10
C LYS A 158 -7.18 20.03 -1.36
N ASN A 159 -7.62 19.85 -2.62
CA ASN A 159 -8.99 20.16 -3.04
C ASN A 159 -9.99 19.02 -2.72
N SER A 160 -9.53 17.79 -2.62
CA SER A 160 -10.39 16.60 -2.48
C SER A 160 -9.80 15.55 -1.54
N GLN A 161 -9.42 15.94 -0.32
CA GLN A 161 -8.77 15.06 0.67
C GLN A 161 -9.50 13.75 0.93
N LYS A 162 -10.84 13.78 0.87
CA LYS A 162 -11.70 12.61 1.12
C LYS A 162 -11.61 11.54 0.03
N ASP A 163 -11.12 11.89 -1.16
CA ASP A 163 -11.00 10.98 -2.28
C ASP A 163 -9.70 10.17 -2.23
N TYR A 164 -8.83 10.45 -1.27
CA TYR A 164 -7.54 9.80 -1.08
C TYR A 164 -7.48 9.01 0.23
N THR A 165 -6.81 7.85 0.19
CA THR A 165 -6.61 7.04 1.39
C THR A 165 -5.80 7.79 2.45
N PRO A 166 -6.06 7.56 3.76
CA PRO A 166 -5.34 8.23 4.85
C PRO A 166 -3.82 8.01 4.77
N TRP A 167 -3.37 6.75 4.58
CA TRP A 167 -1.94 6.42 4.54
C TRP A 167 -1.22 7.10 3.39
N MET A 168 -1.78 7.11 2.17
CA MET A 168 -1.18 7.82 1.05
C MET A 168 -0.91 9.30 1.36
N LYS A 169 -1.82 9.99 2.04
CA LYS A 169 -1.63 11.40 2.41
C LYS A 169 -0.49 11.59 3.41
N MET A 170 -0.42 10.72 4.43
CA MET A 170 0.65 10.74 5.43
C MET A 170 2.00 10.43 4.80
N GLU A 171 2.05 9.35 3.99
CA GLU A 171 3.27 8.92 3.31
C GLU A 171 3.76 9.95 2.30
N TRP A 172 2.85 10.53 1.50
CA TRP A 172 3.20 11.57 0.52
C TRP A 172 3.84 12.79 1.19
N GLU A 173 3.30 13.21 2.33
CA GLU A 173 3.89 14.31 3.11
C GLU A 173 5.31 13.98 3.57
N MET A 174 5.55 12.77 4.05
CA MET A 174 6.88 12.30 4.47
C MET A 174 7.85 12.22 3.28
N LEU A 175 7.40 11.70 2.14
CA LEU A 175 8.22 11.55 0.93
C LEU A 175 8.73 12.91 0.43
N LYS A 176 7.87 13.91 0.33
CA LYS A 176 8.23 15.22 -0.20
C LYS A 176 9.01 16.11 0.77
N THR A 177 8.88 15.89 2.07
CA THR A 177 9.56 16.69 3.10
C THR A 177 10.85 16.03 3.58
N THR A 178 10.75 14.84 4.13
CA THR A 178 11.85 14.15 4.82
C THR A 178 12.68 13.31 3.86
N TYR A 179 12.05 12.59 2.93
CA TYR A 179 12.72 11.60 2.10
C TYR A 179 13.02 12.04 0.67
N LYS A 180 12.67 13.26 0.29
CA LYS A 180 12.88 13.80 -1.06
C LYS A 180 14.29 13.53 -1.60
N LYS A 181 15.33 13.94 -0.89
CA LYS A 181 16.74 13.71 -1.31
C LYS A 181 17.09 12.22 -1.42
N ALA A 182 16.57 11.40 -0.52
CA ALA A 182 16.80 9.96 -0.56
C ALA A 182 16.17 9.32 -1.80
N ILE A 183 14.98 9.78 -2.21
CA ILE A 183 14.29 9.34 -3.42
C ILE A 183 15.09 9.77 -4.65
N GLU A 184 15.44 11.05 -4.75
CA GLU A 184 16.24 11.59 -5.86
C GLU A 184 17.55 10.82 -6.05
N ASN A 185 18.25 10.48 -4.96
CA ASN A 185 19.50 9.73 -5.00
C ASN A 185 19.31 8.25 -5.40
N ARG A 186 18.19 7.63 -5.05
CA ARG A 186 17.95 6.19 -5.28
C ARG A 186 17.39 5.87 -6.66
N ILE A 187 16.53 6.72 -7.17
CA ILE A 187 15.84 6.49 -8.45
C ILE A 187 16.12 7.56 -9.52
N GLY A 188 16.93 8.59 -9.20
CA GLY A 188 17.36 9.61 -10.17
C GLY A 188 16.26 10.59 -10.60
N VAL A 189 15.11 10.60 -9.92
CA VAL A 189 13.96 11.43 -10.25
C VAL A 189 13.85 12.59 -9.28
N LYS A 190 13.59 13.79 -9.77
CA LYS A 190 13.31 14.98 -8.95
C LYS A 190 11.81 15.06 -8.62
N LEU A 191 11.50 15.26 -7.33
CA LEU A 191 10.17 15.50 -6.81
C LEU A 191 9.85 16.99 -6.73
#